data_04b9ee02eddaf18c00a11ab5769ebc33
#
_entry.id   04b9ee02eddaf18c00a11ab5769ebc33
#
_cell.length_a   1.000
_cell.length_b   1.000
_cell.length_c   1.000
_cell.angle_alpha   90.00
_cell.angle_beta   90.00
_cell.angle_gamma   90.00
#
_symmetry.space_group_name_H-M   'P 1'
#
loop_
_entity.id
_entity.type
_entity.pdbx_description
1 polymer ?
#
loop_
_entity_poly.entity_id
_entity_poly.type
_entity_poly.pdbx_seq_one_letter_code
_entity_poly.pdbx_strand_id
1 'polypeptide(L)'
;MQGNYNSKIMQISQAPSKSVYETGKPFNDASGRKLRGEWYQISDEAFYDPDNFYIVSMAHCFPGKSPGGGDRRPPKVCSEQWLSKEMELVDNQIYIIIGGIAAEYFFPGDKITKLAFEDRQINGKPAYILPHPSPLNMNWFRDNPQFTLERVPRIRAEIHKVLGY
;
A
#
# COMPACT_ATOMS: atom_id res chain seq x y z
N MET A 1 -3.49 4.98 11.06
CA MET A 1 -3.38 5.90 9.92
C MET A 1 -2.28 6.91 10.19
N GLN A 2 -1.70 7.46 9.15
CA GLN A 2 -0.63 8.44 9.21
C GLN A 2 -0.75 9.37 8.01
N GLY A 3 -0.36 10.62 8.15
CA GLY A 3 -0.30 11.59 7.07
C GLY A 3 -1.12 12.83 7.33
N ASN A 4 -1.02 13.77 6.40
CA ASN A 4 -1.82 15.00 6.38
C ASN A 4 -2.30 15.31 4.95
N TYR A 5 -3.00 16.40 4.76
CA TYR A 5 -3.58 16.76 3.45
C TYR A 5 -2.55 17.07 2.36
N ASN A 6 -1.31 17.39 2.75
CA ASN A 6 -0.21 17.72 1.83
C ASN A 6 0.72 16.52 1.56
N SER A 7 0.39 15.34 2.10
CA SER A 7 1.20 14.13 1.88
C SER A 7 1.38 13.85 0.39
N LYS A 8 2.62 13.69 -0.03
CA LYS A 8 2.98 13.52 -1.45
C LYS A 8 2.57 12.17 -2.03
N ILE A 9 2.57 11.13 -1.20
CA ILE A 9 2.28 9.75 -1.59
C ILE A 9 1.13 9.21 -0.76
N MET A 10 0.07 8.72 -1.42
CA MET A 10 -1.02 8.02 -0.72
C MET A 10 -0.83 6.51 -0.86
N GLN A 11 -0.51 5.87 0.26
CA GLN A 11 -0.33 4.42 0.33
C GLN A 11 -1.56 3.76 0.94
N ILE A 12 -2.21 2.89 0.16
CA ILE A 12 -3.48 2.24 0.53
C ILE A 12 -3.29 0.73 0.63
N SER A 13 -3.69 0.15 1.75
CA SER A 13 -3.66 -1.29 1.99
C SER A 13 -5.03 -1.83 2.40
N GLN A 14 -5.12 -3.14 2.66
CA GLN A 14 -6.38 -3.81 2.97
C GLN A 14 -6.99 -3.32 4.30
N ALA A 15 -6.26 -3.50 5.39
CA ALA A 15 -6.70 -3.18 6.76
C ALA A 15 -5.50 -3.14 7.70
N PRO A 16 -5.61 -2.48 8.86
CA PRO A 16 -4.61 -2.58 9.91
C PRO A 16 -4.47 -4.02 10.39
N SER A 17 -3.24 -4.49 10.57
CA SER A 17 -2.99 -5.77 11.23
C SER A 17 -3.23 -5.65 12.75
N LYS A 18 -3.25 -6.79 13.45
CA LYS A 18 -3.32 -6.79 14.92
C LYS A 18 -2.18 -5.96 15.54
N SER A 19 -0.96 -6.08 15.02
CA SER A 19 0.20 -5.31 15.47
C SER A 19 0.01 -3.80 15.27
N VAL A 20 -0.56 -3.38 14.16
CA VAL A 20 -0.88 -1.96 13.92
C VAL A 20 -1.94 -1.46 14.88
N TYR A 21 -2.95 -2.28 15.16
CA TYR A 21 -3.99 -1.95 16.14
C TYR A 21 -3.41 -1.74 17.54
N GLU A 22 -2.47 -2.61 17.96
CA GLU A 22 -1.84 -2.55 19.28
C GLU A 22 -0.81 -1.41 19.40
N THR A 23 -0.05 -1.11 18.36
CA THR A 23 1.06 -0.14 18.39
C THR A 23 0.70 1.23 17.83
N GLY A 24 -0.37 1.35 17.09
CA GLY A 24 -0.75 2.56 16.36
C GLY A 24 0.18 2.90 15.18
N LYS A 25 1.21 2.10 14.91
CA LYS A 25 2.24 2.38 13.91
C LYS A 25 2.06 1.49 12.67
N PRO A 26 1.69 2.05 11.50
CA PRO A 26 1.47 1.26 10.29
C PRO A 26 2.78 0.66 9.77
N PHE A 27 2.69 -0.56 9.22
CA PHE A 27 3.84 -1.26 8.64
C PHE A 27 5.05 -1.39 9.60
N ASN A 28 4.80 -1.58 10.90
CA ASN A 28 5.84 -1.75 11.92
C ASN A 28 6.25 -3.23 12.12
N ASP A 29 6.26 -4.00 11.05
CA ASP A 29 6.56 -5.44 11.05
C ASP A 29 7.58 -5.81 9.96
N ALA A 30 7.79 -7.11 9.72
CA ALA A 30 8.70 -7.60 8.69
C ALA A 30 8.30 -7.13 7.28
N SER A 31 6.99 -7.07 7.00
CA SER A 31 6.47 -6.55 5.72
C SER A 31 6.84 -5.09 5.52
N GLY A 32 6.71 -4.29 6.57
CA GLY A 32 7.08 -2.88 6.54
C GLY A 32 8.58 -2.65 6.39
N ARG A 33 9.41 -3.45 7.06
CA ARG A 33 10.88 -3.38 6.88
C ARG A 33 11.29 -3.69 5.45
N LYS A 34 10.68 -4.74 4.84
CA LYS A 34 10.92 -5.07 3.44
C LYS A 34 10.49 -3.94 2.50
N LEU A 35 9.31 -3.36 2.76
CA LEU A 35 8.77 -2.26 1.96
C LEU A 35 9.70 -1.05 1.97
N ARG A 36 10.08 -0.56 3.16
CA ARG A 36 10.93 0.64 3.31
C ARG A 36 12.37 0.39 2.89
N GLY A 37 12.99 -0.70 3.41
CA GLY A 37 14.42 -0.95 3.27
C GLY A 37 14.81 -1.58 1.94
N GLU A 38 14.01 -2.55 1.44
CA GLU A 38 14.36 -3.27 0.21
C GLU A 38 13.71 -2.63 -1.03
N TRP A 39 12.42 -2.30 -0.95
CA TRP A 39 11.68 -1.83 -2.13
C TRP A 39 11.82 -0.34 -2.34
N TYR A 40 11.49 0.47 -1.34
CA TYR A 40 11.56 1.94 -1.46
C TYR A 40 12.96 2.49 -1.27
N GLN A 41 13.78 1.83 -0.45
CA GLN A 41 15.12 2.27 -0.05
C GLN A 41 15.12 3.70 0.50
N ILE A 42 14.25 3.92 1.48
CA ILE A 42 14.13 5.16 2.24
C ILE A 42 14.27 4.89 3.73
N SER A 43 14.62 5.92 4.49
CA SER A 43 14.74 5.82 5.95
C SER A 43 13.38 5.68 6.63
N ASP A 44 13.39 5.23 7.87
CA ASP A 44 12.18 5.18 8.71
C ASP A 44 11.60 6.59 8.91
N GLU A 45 12.45 7.61 9.09
CA GLU A 45 12.03 9.00 9.21
C GLU A 45 11.28 9.46 7.97
N ALA A 46 11.82 9.19 6.78
CA ALA A 46 11.17 9.58 5.53
C ALA A 46 9.83 8.85 5.31
N PHE A 47 9.74 7.57 5.69
CA PHE A 47 8.50 6.79 5.57
C PHE A 47 7.41 7.22 6.55
N TYR A 48 7.80 7.59 7.77
CA TYR A 48 6.86 8.03 8.81
C TYR A 48 6.66 9.55 8.86
N ASP A 49 7.27 10.29 7.95
CA ASP A 49 7.01 11.72 7.77
C ASP A 49 5.60 11.92 7.19
N PRO A 50 4.70 12.61 7.92
CA PRO A 50 3.33 12.85 7.47
C PRO A 50 3.23 13.73 6.21
N ASP A 51 4.26 14.50 5.87
CA ASP A 51 4.31 15.27 4.63
C ASP A 51 4.69 14.40 3.41
N ASN A 52 5.36 13.28 3.66
CA ASN A 52 5.75 12.35 2.61
C ASN A 52 4.66 11.31 2.31
N PHE A 53 4.14 10.65 3.35
CA PHE A 53 3.21 9.53 3.19
C PHE A 53 1.91 9.72 3.96
N TYR A 54 0.80 9.61 3.23
CA TYR A 54 -0.50 9.30 3.79
C TYR A 54 -0.72 7.79 3.75
N ILE A 55 -0.58 7.14 4.90
CA ILE A 55 -0.72 5.68 5.01
C ILE A 55 -2.10 5.37 5.57
N VAL A 56 -2.94 4.76 4.75
CA VAL A 56 -4.32 4.43 5.06
C VAL A 56 -4.65 3.01 4.62
N SER A 57 -5.74 2.48 5.13
CA SER A 57 -6.30 1.19 4.72
C SER A 57 -7.76 1.35 4.31
N MET A 58 -8.27 0.40 3.54
CA MET A 58 -9.68 0.35 3.14
C MET A 58 -10.64 0.32 4.34
N ALA A 59 -10.16 -0.21 5.49
CA ALA A 59 -10.83 -0.08 6.79
C ALA A 59 -9.86 0.49 7.83
N HIS A 60 -10.37 1.29 8.76
CA HIS A 60 -9.56 1.94 9.80
C HIS A 60 -9.36 1.08 11.04
N CYS A 61 -10.03 -0.03 11.16
CA CYS A 61 -9.93 -0.96 12.28
C CYS A 61 -9.48 -2.35 11.82
N PHE A 62 -8.88 -3.09 12.74
CA PHE A 62 -8.54 -4.49 12.53
C PHE A 62 -9.82 -5.33 12.38
N PRO A 63 -10.05 -6.00 11.22
CA PRO A 63 -11.31 -6.68 10.95
C PRO A 63 -11.44 -8.04 11.66
N GLY A 64 -10.42 -8.43 12.42
CA GLY A 64 -10.34 -9.75 13.06
C GLY A 64 -9.76 -10.82 12.14
N LYS A 65 -9.63 -12.05 12.68
CA LYS A 65 -9.14 -13.21 11.96
C LYS A 65 -10.28 -14.01 11.33
N SER A 66 -10.03 -14.57 10.15
CA SER A 66 -10.89 -15.56 9.52
C SER A 66 -10.64 -16.94 10.15
N PRO A 67 -11.59 -17.90 10.01
CA PRO A 67 -11.39 -19.28 10.49
C PRO A 67 -10.13 -19.95 9.92
N GLY A 68 -9.69 -19.55 8.72
CA GLY A 68 -8.46 -20.05 8.08
C GLY A 68 -7.17 -19.36 8.52
N GLY A 69 -7.22 -18.47 9.53
CA GLY A 69 -6.06 -17.83 10.15
C GLY A 69 -5.59 -16.50 9.50
N GLY A 70 -6.05 -16.17 8.31
CA GLY A 70 -5.79 -14.87 7.67
C GLY A 70 -6.66 -13.76 8.25
N ASP A 71 -6.36 -12.50 7.91
CA ASP A 71 -7.20 -11.38 8.28
C ASP A 71 -8.50 -11.39 7.45
N ARG A 72 -9.61 -11.01 8.07
CA ARG A 72 -10.88 -10.86 7.36
C ARG A 72 -10.80 -9.73 6.34
N ARG A 73 -11.60 -9.83 5.28
CA ARG A 73 -11.80 -8.72 4.36
C ARG A 73 -12.45 -7.55 5.08
N PRO A 74 -12.01 -6.30 4.82
CA PRO A 74 -12.67 -5.13 5.36
C PRO A 74 -14.10 -5.00 4.82
N PRO A 75 -15.07 -4.54 5.63
CA PRO A 75 -16.41 -4.25 5.12
C PRO A 75 -16.36 -3.15 4.05
N LYS A 76 -17.11 -3.32 2.95
CA LYS A 76 -17.18 -2.33 1.85
C LYS A 76 -17.59 -0.94 2.34
N VAL A 77 -18.50 -0.86 3.29
CA VAL A 77 -18.95 0.40 3.87
C VAL A 77 -17.81 1.25 4.43
N CYS A 78 -16.73 0.62 4.93
CA CYS A 78 -15.58 1.37 5.44
C CYS A 78 -14.86 2.13 4.32
N SER A 79 -14.59 1.48 3.19
CA SER A 79 -13.95 2.14 2.06
C SER A 79 -14.86 3.18 1.40
N GLU A 80 -16.15 2.93 1.31
CA GLU A 80 -17.12 3.86 0.74
C GLU A 80 -17.32 5.12 1.60
N GLN A 81 -17.32 4.99 2.93
CA GLN A 81 -17.54 6.12 3.83
C GLN A 81 -16.29 6.92 4.15
N TRP A 82 -15.13 6.27 4.24
CA TRP A 82 -13.92 6.91 4.74
C TRP A 82 -12.86 7.09 3.67
N LEU A 83 -12.45 6.02 2.99
CA LEU A 83 -11.36 6.07 2.03
C LEU A 83 -11.66 7.04 0.88
N SER A 84 -12.88 7.05 0.34
CA SER A 84 -13.26 7.97 -0.74
C SER A 84 -13.09 9.43 -0.34
N LYS A 85 -13.49 9.79 0.88
CA LYS A 85 -13.34 11.16 1.40
C LYS A 85 -11.87 11.52 1.63
N GLU A 86 -11.08 10.60 2.14
CA GLU A 86 -9.64 10.82 2.32
C GLU A 86 -8.95 11.03 0.98
N MET A 87 -9.33 10.27 -0.04
CA MET A 87 -8.79 10.43 -1.41
C MET A 87 -9.19 11.77 -2.07
N GLU A 88 -10.30 12.37 -1.66
CA GLU A 88 -10.70 13.71 -2.10
C GLU A 88 -9.92 14.83 -1.38
N LEU A 89 -9.56 14.60 -0.13
CA LEU A 89 -8.94 15.61 0.73
C LEU A 89 -7.40 15.66 0.60
N VAL A 90 -6.76 14.51 0.29
CA VAL A 90 -5.30 14.44 0.24
C VAL A 90 -4.79 14.83 -1.14
N ASP A 91 -3.92 15.82 -1.20
CA ASP A 91 -3.31 16.29 -2.46
C ASP A 91 -2.03 15.52 -2.81
N ASN A 92 -2.14 14.19 -2.86
CA ASN A 92 -1.03 13.33 -3.23
C ASN A 92 -0.68 13.42 -4.73
N GLN A 93 0.56 13.11 -5.07
CA GLN A 93 1.06 13.08 -6.45
C GLN A 93 0.93 11.67 -7.06
N ILE A 94 1.13 10.63 -6.26
CA ILE A 94 1.04 9.22 -6.68
C ILE A 94 0.27 8.38 -5.66
N TYR A 95 -0.28 7.27 -6.14
CA TYR A 95 -0.88 6.22 -5.31
C TYR A 95 0.01 4.98 -5.27
N ILE A 96 0.15 4.37 -4.09
CA ILE A 96 0.72 3.03 -3.90
C ILE A 96 -0.36 2.13 -3.33
N ILE A 97 -0.75 1.11 -4.08
CA ILE A 97 -1.80 0.17 -3.69
C ILE A 97 -1.16 -1.15 -3.29
N ILE A 98 -1.35 -1.60 -2.05
CA ILE A 98 -0.69 -2.78 -1.51
C ILE A 98 -1.67 -3.93 -1.28
N GLY A 99 -1.44 -5.03 -1.98
CA GLY A 99 -2.18 -6.28 -1.85
C GLY A 99 -3.39 -6.41 -2.77
N GLY A 100 -3.77 -7.66 -3.03
CA GLY A 100 -4.79 -8.00 -4.02
C GLY A 100 -6.18 -7.46 -3.70
N ILE A 101 -6.55 -7.39 -2.42
CA ILE A 101 -7.89 -6.90 -2.01
C ILE A 101 -8.02 -5.39 -2.26
N ALA A 102 -6.99 -4.61 -1.95
CA ALA A 102 -6.98 -3.19 -2.27
C ALA A 102 -6.93 -2.96 -3.79
N ALA A 103 -6.13 -3.75 -4.51
CA ALA A 103 -6.06 -3.69 -5.97
C ALA A 103 -7.41 -4.02 -6.63
N GLU A 104 -8.12 -5.05 -6.16
CA GLU A 104 -9.45 -5.43 -6.65
C GLU A 104 -10.50 -4.32 -6.46
N TYR A 105 -10.39 -3.53 -5.39
CA TYR A 105 -11.29 -2.41 -5.13
C TYR A 105 -11.17 -1.32 -6.22
N PHE A 106 -9.94 -0.98 -6.61
CA PHE A 106 -9.68 0.05 -7.62
C PHE A 106 -9.77 -0.47 -9.06
N PHE A 107 -9.44 -1.73 -9.28
CA PHE A 107 -9.37 -2.35 -10.61
C PHE A 107 -10.09 -3.71 -10.59
N PRO A 108 -11.43 -3.71 -10.45
CA PRO A 108 -12.21 -4.93 -10.34
C PRO A 108 -12.08 -5.79 -11.60
N GLY A 109 -11.89 -7.10 -11.41
CA GLY A 109 -11.73 -8.07 -12.48
C GLY A 109 -10.29 -8.27 -12.98
N ASP A 110 -9.37 -7.36 -12.68
CA ASP A 110 -7.95 -7.54 -13.01
C ASP A 110 -7.21 -8.31 -11.92
N LYS A 111 -6.36 -9.25 -12.33
CA LYS A 111 -5.54 -10.03 -11.40
C LYS A 111 -4.33 -9.20 -10.91
N ILE A 112 -3.95 -9.38 -9.65
CA ILE A 112 -2.78 -8.71 -9.05
C ILE A 112 -1.50 -8.96 -9.87
N THR A 113 -1.32 -10.14 -10.44
CA THR A 113 -0.16 -10.49 -11.28
C THR A 113 -0.07 -9.61 -12.54
N LYS A 114 -1.21 -9.24 -13.13
CA LYS A 114 -1.25 -8.30 -14.25
C LYS A 114 -0.98 -6.87 -13.76
N LEU A 115 -1.74 -6.43 -12.77
CA LEU A 115 -1.68 -5.08 -12.23
C LEU A 115 -0.30 -4.69 -11.70
N ALA A 116 0.43 -5.62 -11.10
CA ALA A 116 1.76 -5.37 -10.55
C ALA A 116 2.80 -4.95 -11.61
N PHE A 117 2.58 -5.29 -12.88
CA PHE A 117 3.49 -4.96 -13.99
C PHE A 117 3.01 -3.81 -14.86
N GLU A 118 1.82 -3.28 -14.63
CA GLU A 118 1.23 -2.22 -15.44
C GLU A 118 1.28 -0.85 -14.73
N ASP A 119 1.43 0.20 -15.53
CA ASP A 119 1.21 1.56 -15.06
C ASP A 119 -0.29 1.85 -15.12
N ARG A 120 -0.84 2.25 -13.99
CA ARG A 120 -2.26 2.56 -13.83
C ARG A 120 -2.43 3.99 -13.32
N GLN A 121 -3.66 4.45 -13.33
CA GLN A 121 -4.05 5.74 -12.78
C GLN A 121 -5.27 5.61 -11.89
N ILE A 122 -5.31 6.42 -10.85
CA ILE A 122 -6.46 6.64 -9.98
C ILE A 122 -6.65 8.15 -9.88
N ASN A 123 -7.85 8.64 -10.17
CA ASN A 123 -8.17 10.07 -10.19
C ASN A 123 -7.19 10.91 -11.04
N GLY A 124 -6.73 10.37 -12.18
CA GLY A 124 -5.78 11.03 -13.07
C GLY A 124 -4.33 11.07 -12.58
N LYS A 125 -4.02 10.49 -11.42
CA LYS A 125 -2.67 10.42 -10.84
C LYS A 125 -2.08 9.02 -11.02
N PRO A 126 -0.76 8.88 -11.21
CA PRO A 126 -0.11 7.56 -11.31
C PRO A 126 -0.42 6.67 -10.11
N ALA A 127 -0.68 5.40 -10.38
CA ALA A 127 -0.97 4.39 -9.37
C ALA A 127 -0.12 3.14 -9.60
N TYR A 128 0.64 2.73 -8.60
CA TYR A 128 1.51 1.57 -8.61
C TYR A 128 0.96 0.50 -7.67
N ILE A 129 0.76 -0.70 -8.21
CA ILE A 129 0.17 -1.82 -7.49
C ILE A 129 1.27 -2.78 -7.08
N LEU A 130 1.38 -3.04 -5.78
CA LEU A 130 2.35 -3.93 -5.20
C LEU A 130 1.66 -5.14 -4.57
N PRO A 131 2.10 -6.37 -4.87
CA PRO A 131 1.73 -7.52 -4.07
C PRO A 131 2.15 -7.29 -2.61
N HIS A 132 1.38 -7.83 -1.68
CA HIS A 132 1.68 -7.62 -0.26
C HIS A 132 3.07 -8.17 0.09
N PRO A 133 3.97 -7.39 0.74
CA PRO A 133 5.35 -7.77 1.00
C PRO A 133 5.52 -8.86 2.09
N SER A 134 4.43 -9.45 2.55
CA SER A 134 4.43 -10.50 3.56
C SER A 134 5.23 -11.74 3.12
N PRO A 135 5.92 -12.41 4.07
CA PRO A 135 6.53 -13.73 3.83
C PRO A 135 5.56 -14.77 3.28
N LEU A 136 4.26 -14.65 3.51
CA LEU A 136 3.24 -15.54 2.96
C LEU A 136 3.13 -15.48 1.42
N ASN A 137 3.64 -14.42 0.80
CA ASN A 137 3.66 -14.23 -0.66
C ASN A 137 4.99 -14.66 -1.31
N MET A 138 5.87 -15.36 -0.61
CA MET A 138 7.18 -15.76 -1.17
C MET A 138 7.06 -16.58 -2.46
N ASN A 139 6.05 -17.45 -2.56
CA ASN A 139 5.83 -18.22 -3.79
C ASN A 139 5.52 -17.32 -4.98
N TRP A 140 4.68 -16.31 -4.79
CA TRP A 140 4.38 -15.35 -5.84
C TRP A 140 5.65 -14.63 -6.34
N PHE A 141 6.52 -14.16 -5.43
CA PHE A 141 7.76 -13.47 -5.79
C PHE A 141 8.76 -14.41 -6.48
N ARG A 142 8.84 -15.68 -6.04
CA ARG A 142 9.66 -16.69 -6.71
C ARG A 142 9.18 -16.93 -8.14
N ASP A 143 7.87 -17.00 -8.35
CA ASP A 143 7.25 -17.28 -9.64
C ASP A 143 7.21 -16.02 -10.56
N ASN A 144 7.44 -14.83 -9.99
CA ASN A 144 7.45 -13.54 -10.69
C ASN A 144 8.71 -12.72 -10.33
N PRO A 145 9.93 -13.22 -10.58
CA PRO A 145 11.17 -12.55 -10.17
C PRO A 145 11.36 -11.18 -10.80
N GLN A 146 10.82 -10.95 -12.01
CA GLN A 146 10.87 -9.66 -12.71
C GLN A 146 10.24 -8.52 -11.91
N PHE A 147 9.27 -8.83 -11.03
CA PHE A 147 8.70 -7.81 -10.17
C PHE A 147 9.77 -7.17 -9.28
N THR A 148 10.56 -7.97 -8.61
CA THR A 148 11.62 -7.46 -7.71
C THR A 148 12.81 -6.91 -8.49
N LEU A 149 13.17 -7.51 -9.63
CA LEU A 149 14.36 -7.15 -10.41
C LEU A 149 14.16 -5.90 -11.26
N GLU A 150 12.95 -5.68 -11.80
CA GLU A 150 12.69 -4.63 -12.78
C GLU A 150 11.63 -3.64 -12.31
N ARG A 151 10.50 -4.15 -11.78
CA ARG A 151 9.36 -3.31 -11.46
C ARG A 151 9.58 -2.50 -10.17
N VAL A 152 10.12 -3.13 -9.13
CA VAL A 152 10.43 -2.43 -7.86
C VAL A 152 11.42 -1.29 -8.07
N PRO A 153 12.54 -1.42 -8.79
CA PRO A 153 13.42 -0.29 -9.09
C PRO A 153 12.74 0.87 -9.81
N ARG A 154 11.83 0.58 -10.74
CA ARG A 154 11.06 1.60 -11.44
C ARG A 154 10.11 2.36 -10.50
N ILE A 155 9.35 1.63 -9.67
CA ILE A 155 8.46 2.24 -8.67
C ILE A 155 9.25 3.07 -7.65
N ARG A 156 10.41 2.56 -7.21
CA ARG A 156 11.32 3.30 -6.33
C ARG A 156 11.76 4.61 -6.94
N ALA A 157 12.14 4.62 -8.20
CA ALA A 157 12.55 5.85 -8.89
C ALA A 157 11.43 6.92 -8.89
N GLU A 158 10.17 6.51 -9.08
CA GLU A 158 9.05 7.43 -8.99
C GLU A 158 8.80 7.92 -7.55
N ILE A 159 8.93 7.04 -6.55
CA ILE A 159 8.86 7.44 -5.14
C ILE A 159 9.95 8.47 -4.82
N HIS A 160 11.20 8.19 -5.18
CA HIS A 160 12.34 9.08 -4.95
C HIS A 160 12.14 10.44 -5.64
N LYS A 161 11.71 10.45 -6.88
CA LYS A 161 11.39 11.68 -7.62
C LYS A 161 10.34 12.54 -6.89
N VAL A 162 9.27 11.92 -6.40
CA VAL A 162 8.20 12.61 -5.66
C VAL A 162 8.70 13.13 -4.30
N LEU A 163 9.58 12.39 -3.63
CA LEU A 163 10.16 12.79 -2.36
C LEU A 163 11.28 13.83 -2.50
N GLY A 164 11.87 13.98 -3.69
CA GLY A 164 12.95 14.91 -3.97
C GLY A 164 14.35 14.38 -3.68
N TYR A 165 14.54 13.04 -3.86
CA TYR A 165 15.86 12.39 -3.77
C TYR A 165 16.59 12.44 -5.12
#